data_35bf194d7980ab99220cbffac8ef835a
#
_entry.id   35bf194d7980ab99220cbffac8ef835a
#
_cell.length_a   1.000
_cell.length_b   1.000
_cell.length_c   1.000
_cell.angle_alpha   90.00
_cell.angle_beta   90.00
_cell.angle_gamma   90.00
#
_symmetry.space_group_name_H-M   'P 1'
#
loop_
_entity.id
_entity.type
_entity.pdbx_description
1 polymer ?
#
loop_
_entity_poly.entity_id
_entity_poly.type
_entity_poly.pdbx_seq_one_letter_code
_entity_poly.pdbx_strand_id
1 'polypeptide(L)'
;IWWLKPSSDEAQTLIADGVRELLSNYAIDGIHLDDYFYAVSPESLGETTAAAKENNTRLIKTLYDLTKSLRPNALFGVSPAGGFRKDSTLPVSDTGALSTDLALWCREAGYLDYVMPQIYWDETHEIQPYTMTLEKWRAFVTEPTVRLYIGLASYKFDDSIIEQQKQAALEKADGFCLYRYDYI
;
A
#
# COMPACT_ATOMS: atom_id res chain seq x y z
N ILE A 1 -21.39 -10.24 -1.68
CA ILE A 1 -20.58 -9.05 -2.00
C ILE A 1 -20.09 -9.22 -3.43
N TRP A 2 -20.16 -8.15 -4.21
CA TRP A 2 -19.66 -8.10 -5.58
C TRP A 2 -18.32 -7.37 -5.58
N TRP A 3 -17.36 -7.86 -6.35
CA TRP A 3 -16.05 -7.26 -6.54
C TRP A 3 -15.82 -6.95 -8.01
N LEU A 4 -15.13 -5.86 -8.31
CA LEU A 4 -14.59 -5.64 -9.64
C LEU A 4 -13.48 -6.66 -9.88
N LYS A 5 -13.50 -7.29 -11.06
CA LYS A 5 -12.43 -8.24 -11.41
C LYS A 5 -11.17 -7.46 -11.83
N PRO A 6 -10.02 -7.60 -11.12
CA PRO A 6 -8.84 -6.77 -11.39
C PRO A 6 -8.25 -6.95 -12.79
N SER A 7 -8.45 -8.11 -13.42
CA SER A 7 -8.00 -8.39 -14.79
C SER A 7 -8.90 -7.82 -15.88
N SER A 8 -10.10 -7.28 -15.54
CA SER A 8 -11.01 -6.69 -16.53
C SER A 8 -10.51 -5.30 -16.94
N ASP A 9 -10.35 -5.08 -18.23
CA ASP A 9 -9.99 -3.77 -18.79
C ASP A 9 -11.07 -2.72 -18.51
N GLU A 10 -12.34 -3.12 -18.50
CA GLU A 10 -13.46 -2.22 -18.15
C GLU A 10 -13.40 -1.81 -16.70
N ALA A 11 -13.05 -2.72 -15.79
CA ALA A 11 -12.90 -2.41 -14.37
C ALA A 11 -11.72 -1.45 -14.14
N GLN A 12 -10.57 -1.68 -14.77
CA GLN A 12 -9.42 -0.79 -14.69
C GLN A 12 -9.71 0.59 -15.30
N THR A 13 -10.44 0.62 -16.44
CA THR A 13 -10.87 1.87 -17.07
C THR A 13 -11.81 2.66 -16.15
N LEU A 14 -12.79 2.00 -15.52
CA LEU A 14 -13.70 2.65 -14.58
C LEU A 14 -12.97 3.29 -13.41
N ILE A 15 -11.96 2.60 -12.85
CA ILE A 15 -11.13 3.15 -11.76
C ILE A 15 -10.32 4.35 -12.26
N ALA A 16 -9.70 4.25 -13.43
CA ALA A 16 -8.92 5.33 -14.02
C ALA A 16 -9.79 6.57 -14.34
N ASP A 17 -11.01 6.38 -14.80
CA ASP A 17 -11.96 7.48 -15.05
C ASP A 17 -12.38 8.17 -13.75
N GLY A 18 -12.59 7.41 -12.66
CA GLY A 18 -12.84 7.97 -11.33
C GLY A 18 -11.66 8.81 -10.82
N VAL A 19 -10.44 8.31 -10.97
CA VAL A 19 -9.21 9.06 -10.62
C VAL A 19 -9.09 10.32 -11.48
N ARG A 20 -9.38 10.23 -12.78
CA ARG A 20 -9.40 11.39 -13.70
C ARG A 20 -10.41 12.43 -13.26
N GLU A 21 -11.61 12.02 -12.90
CA GLU A 21 -12.66 12.92 -12.40
C GLU A 21 -12.20 13.66 -11.14
N LEU A 22 -11.67 12.94 -10.15
CA LEU A 22 -11.19 13.51 -8.89
C LEU A 22 -10.08 14.55 -9.15
N LEU A 23 -9.06 14.18 -9.92
CA LEU A 23 -7.94 15.08 -10.22
C LEU A 23 -8.33 16.29 -11.05
N SER A 24 -9.35 16.18 -11.92
CA SER A 24 -9.77 17.26 -12.78
C SER A 24 -10.70 18.27 -12.08
N ASN A 25 -11.54 17.80 -11.17
CA ASN A 25 -12.65 18.61 -10.63
C ASN A 25 -12.44 19.06 -9.18
N TYR A 26 -11.52 18.44 -8.43
CA TYR A 26 -11.34 18.72 -7.00
C TYR A 26 -9.91 19.14 -6.70
N ALA A 27 -9.74 20.06 -5.75
CA ALA A 27 -8.44 20.52 -5.27
C ALA A 27 -7.86 19.53 -4.26
N ILE A 28 -7.44 18.35 -4.74
CA ILE A 28 -6.82 17.30 -3.93
C ILE A 28 -5.31 17.25 -4.17
N ASP A 29 -4.55 16.83 -3.16
CA ASP A 29 -3.09 16.78 -3.19
C ASP A 29 -2.55 15.43 -3.68
N GLY A 30 -3.42 14.41 -3.83
CA GLY A 30 -3.00 13.10 -4.31
C GLY A 30 -4.11 12.07 -4.36
N ILE A 31 -3.73 10.88 -4.79
CA ILE A 31 -4.56 9.68 -4.85
C ILE A 31 -3.92 8.60 -3.97
N HIS A 32 -4.74 7.96 -3.16
CA HIS A 32 -4.34 6.85 -2.31
C HIS A 32 -5.21 5.63 -2.58
N LEU A 33 -4.58 4.48 -2.81
CA LEU A 33 -5.28 3.20 -2.89
C LEU A 33 -5.06 2.42 -1.60
N ASP A 34 -6.16 2.04 -0.99
CA ASP A 34 -6.15 1.13 0.15
C ASP A 34 -5.96 -0.33 -0.30
N ASP A 35 -5.79 -1.25 0.63
CA ASP A 35 -5.53 -2.68 0.43
C ASP A 35 -6.59 -3.38 -0.46
N TYR A 36 -6.51 -4.71 -0.60
CA TYR A 36 -7.44 -5.56 -1.36
C TYR A 36 -7.34 -5.45 -2.88
N PHE A 37 -6.14 -5.46 -3.42
CA PHE A 37 -5.90 -5.53 -4.87
C PHE A 37 -6.56 -6.75 -5.53
N TYR A 38 -6.49 -7.92 -4.88
CA TYR A 38 -7.30 -9.10 -5.19
C TYR A 38 -8.09 -9.49 -3.93
N ALA A 39 -9.40 -9.39 -4.00
CA ALA A 39 -10.29 -9.70 -2.88
C ALA A 39 -10.48 -11.21 -2.65
N VAL A 40 -10.11 -12.02 -3.64
CA VAL A 40 -10.13 -13.49 -3.63
C VAL A 40 -8.86 -14.02 -4.27
N SER A 41 -8.52 -15.29 -4.04
CA SER A 41 -7.33 -15.86 -4.68
C SER A 41 -7.45 -15.87 -6.21
N PRO A 42 -6.38 -15.54 -6.94
CA PRO A 42 -6.39 -15.54 -8.42
C PRO A 42 -6.87 -16.86 -9.01
N GLU A 43 -6.49 -17.98 -8.40
CA GLU A 43 -6.88 -19.31 -8.87
C GLU A 43 -8.40 -19.51 -8.87
N SER A 44 -9.12 -18.90 -7.91
CA SER A 44 -10.59 -18.94 -7.87
C SER A 44 -11.25 -18.20 -9.04
N LEU A 45 -10.50 -17.32 -9.71
CA LEU A 45 -10.90 -16.59 -10.91
C LEU A 45 -10.36 -17.23 -12.21
N GLY A 46 -9.68 -18.38 -12.10
CA GLY A 46 -9.03 -19.05 -13.21
C GLY A 46 -7.74 -18.35 -13.68
N GLU A 47 -7.11 -17.59 -12.81
CA GLU A 47 -5.88 -16.82 -13.08
C GLU A 47 -4.68 -17.38 -12.33
N THR A 48 -3.48 -17.15 -12.82
CA THR A 48 -2.25 -17.45 -12.09
C THR A 48 -1.84 -16.26 -11.21
N THR A 49 -1.10 -16.52 -10.14
CA THR A 49 -0.52 -15.45 -9.31
C THR A 49 0.34 -14.49 -10.13
N ALA A 50 1.07 -14.99 -11.12
CA ALA A 50 1.88 -14.14 -12.00
C ALA A 50 1.02 -13.18 -12.84
N ALA A 51 -0.07 -13.67 -13.45
CA ALA A 51 -1.00 -12.83 -14.20
C ALA A 51 -1.70 -11.80 -13.29
N ALA A 52 -2.05 -12.20 -12.06
CA ALA A 52 -2.64 -11.30 -11.09
C ALA A 52 -1.69 -10.15 -10.69
N LYS A 53 -0.41 -10.44 -10.47
CA LYS A 53 0.62 -9.41 -10.23
C LYS A 53 0.76 -8.46 -11.41
N GLU A 54 0.78 -8.97 -12.63
CA GLU A 54 0.85 -8.16 -13.85
C GLU A 54 -0.37 -7.24 -13.98
N ASN A 55 -1.58 -7.74 -13.71
CA ASN A 55 -2.81 -6.94 -13.72
C ASN A 55 -2.78 -5.82 -12.68
N ASN A 56 -2.34 -6.10 -11.46
CA ASN A 56 -2.17 -5.09 -10.41
C ASN A 56 -1.11 -4.06 -10.80
N THR A 57 0.03 -4.50 -11.30
CA THR A 57 1.11 -3.61 -11.73
C THR A 57 0.67 -2.70 -12.87
N ARG A 58 -0.09 -3.23 -13.83
CA ARG A 58 -0.69 -2.44 -14.92
C ARG A 58 -1.62 -1.36 -14.38
N LEU A 59 -2.49 -1.69 -13.42
CA LEU A 59 -3.37 -0.71 -12.79
C LEU A 59 -2.57 0.39 -12.07
N ILE A 60 -1.63 0.01 -11.20
CA ILE A 60 -0.78 0.94 -10.46
C ILE A 60 -0.05 1.89 -11.40
N LYS A 61 0.60 1.33 -12.44
CA LYS A 61 1.32 2.14 -13.44
C LYS A 61 0.40 3.11 -14.17
N THR A 62 -0.77 2.65 -14.60
CA THR A 62 -1.77 3.48 -15.28
C THR A 62 -2.23 4.65 -14.41
N LEU A 63 -2.52 4.39 -13.13
CA LEU A 63 -2.99 5.43 -12.21
C LEU A 63 -1.88 6.39 -11.80
N TYR A 64 -0.65 5.91 -11.61
CA TYR A 64 0.52 6.78 -11.41
C TYR A 64 0.71 7.74 -12.59
N ASP A 65 0.81 7.21 -13.81
CA ASP A 65 1.02 8.01 -15.01
C ASP A 65 -0.11 9.02 -15.25
N LEU A 66 -1.36 8.58 -15.03
CA LEU A 66 -2.52 9.46 -15.10
C LEU A 66 -2.43 10.60 -14.08
N THR A 67 -2.08 10.29 -12.83
CA THR A 67 -1.92 11.28 -11.77
C THR A 67 -0.86 12.32 -12.16
N LYS A 68 0.32 11.85 -12.59
CA LYS A 68 1.43 12.73 -12.97
C LYS A 68 1.14 13.54 -14.25
N SER A 69 0.40 12.98 -15.20
CA SER A 69 0.03 13.70 -16.42
C SER A 69 -0.96 14.83 -16.18
N LEU A 70 -1.92 14.65 -15.27
CA LEU A 70 -2.93 15.65 -14.95
C LEU A 70 -2.45 16.66 -13.90
N ARG A 71 -1.72 16.19 -12.89
CA ARG A 71 -1.17 17.00 -11.79
C ARG A 71 0.22 16.50 -11.40
N PRO A 72 1.29 17.04 -11.99
CA PRO A 72 2.67 16.56 -11.74
C PRO A 72 3.08 16.56 -10.26
N ASN A 73 2.53 17.49 -9.46
CA ASN A 73 2.83 17.61 -8.03
C ASN A 73 1.91 16.78 -7.12
N ALA A 74 0.84 16.20 -7.64
CA ALA A 74 -0.03 15.34 -6.86
C ALA A 74 0.67 14.02 -6.52
N LEU A 75 0.50 13.54 -5.30
CA LEU A 75 1.10 12.31 -4.82
C LEU A 75 0.23 11.10 -5.19
N PHE A 76 0.87 9.99 -5.51
CA PHE A 76 0.21 8.71 -5.70
C PHE A 76 0.84 7.66 -4.79
N GLY A 77 0.03 6.99 -3.99
CA GLY A 77 0.53 5.98 -3.06
C GLY A 77 -0.46 4.87 -2.76
N VAL A 78 0.04 3.86 -2.07
CA VAL A 78 -0.74 2.65 -1.71
C VAL A 78 -0.54 2.29 -0.24
N SER A 79 -1.58 1.67 0.35
CA SER A 79 -1.57 1.18 1.73
C SER A 79 -1.78 -0.33 1.76
N PRO A 80 -0.73 -1.14 1.51
CA PRO A 80 -0.82 -2.59 1.51
C PRO A 80 -0.90 -3.16 2.92
N ALA A 81 -1.32 -4.43 3.04
CA ALA A 81 -1.17 -5.18 4.28
C ALA A 81 0.29 -5.16 4.77
N GLY A 82 0.50 -4.79 6.03
CA GLY A 82 1.81 -4.52 6.61
C GLY A 82 2.68 -5.76 6.89
N GLY A 83 2.12 -6.97 6.72
CA GLY A 83 2.78 -8.21 7.11
C GLY A 83 4.13 -8.45 6.45
N PHE A 84 5.14 -8.75 7.30
CA PHE A 84 6.49 -9.08 6.84
C PHE A 84 7.08 -10.16 7.75
N ARG A 85 7.17 -11.40 7.28
CA ARG A 85 7.68 -12.52 8.09
C ARG A 85 9.17 -12.39 8.33
N LYS A 86 9.62 -12.89 9.49
CA LYS A 86 11.03 -12.81 9.90
C LYS A 86 12.01 -13.44 8.90
N ASP A 87 11.63 -14.55 8.30
CA ASP A 87 12.43 -15.36 7.36
C ASP A 87 12.20 -14.97 5.88
N SER A 88 11.33 -13.99 5.60
CA SER A 88 11.04 -13.53 4.24
C SER A 88 11.82 -12.27 3.88
N THR A 89 12.14 -12.11 2.61
CA THR A 89 12.67 -10.89 2.00
C THR A 89 11.60 -10.10 1.24
N LEU A 90 10.36 -10.62 1.24
CA LEU A 90 9.20 -10.00 0.60
C LEU A 90 8.07 -9.82 1.61
N PRO A 91 7.25 -8.77 1.48
CA PRO A 91 6.04 -8.61 2.28
C PRO A 91 5.02 -9.72 1.99
N VAL A 92 4.13 -9.96 2.94
CA VAL A 92 3.10 -11.01 2.81
C VAL A 92 2.18 -10.75 1.61
N SER A 93 1.92 -9.49 1.28
CA SER A 93 1.11 -9.10 0.12
C SER A 93 1.68 -9.59 -1.22
N ASP A 94 3.01 -9.63 -1.35
CA ASP A 94 3.68 -10.10 -2.58
C ASP A 94 3.71 -11.63 -2.70
N THR A 95 3.55 -12.35 -1.59
CA THR A 95 3.64 -13.81 -1.53
C THR A 95 2.29 -14.49 -1.35
N GLY A 96 1.24 -13.72 -1.08
CA GLY A 96 -0.10 -14.22 -0.77
C GLY A 96 -1.13 -13.97 -1.87
N ALA A 97 -2.39 -14.20 -1.51
CA ALA A 97 -3.54 -14.07 -2.41
C ALA A 97 -3.78 -12.63 -2.93
N LEU A 98 -3.24 -11.60 -2.27
CA LEU A 98 -3.38 -10.21 -2.70
C LEU A 98 -2.63 -9.91 -4.01
N SER A 99 -1.63 -10.73 -4.33
CA SER A 99 -0.90 -10.70 -5.62
C SER A 99 -0.36 -9.32 -5.98
N THR A 100 0.18 -8.60 -5.00
CA THR A 100 0.87 -7.33 -5.23
C THR A 100 2.29 -7.57 -5.77
N ASP A 101 2.88 -6.57 -6.40
CA ASP A 101 4.30 -6.56 -6.77
C ASP A 101 5.01 -5.36 -6.15
N LEU A 102 4.90 -5.28 -4.81
CA LEU A 102 5.56 -4.22 -4.03
C LEU A 102 7.08 -4.25 -4.20
N ALA A 103 7.63 -5.45 -4.50
CA ALA A 103 9.05 -5.59 -4.83
C ALA A 103 9.46 -4.75 -6.04
N LEU A 104 8.61 -4.63 -7.05
CA LEU A 104 8.82 -3.75 -8.18
C LEU A 104 8.49 -2.30 -7.81
N TRP A 105 7.31 -2.06 -7.23
CA TRP A 105 6.80 -0.69 -7.03
C TRP A 105 7.59 0.13 -6.00
N CYS A 106 8.25 -0.53 -5.03
CA CYS A 106 9.07 0.12 -4.00
C CYS A 106 10.57 0.18 -4.34
N ARG A 107 11.00 -0.40 -5.45
CA ARG A 107 12.41 -0.48 -5.85
C ARG A 107 12.72 0.18 -7.17
N GLU A 108 11.68 0.53 -7.94
CA GLU A 108 11.83 1.20 -9.22
C GLU A 108 10.97 2.46 -9.29
N ALA A 109 11.50 3.50 -9.92
CA ALA A 109 10.80 4.76 -10.11
C ALA A 109 9.61 4.61 -11.06
N GLY A 110 8.59 5.46 -10.86
CA GLY A 110 7.47 5.57 -11.79
C GLY A 110 6.26 4.70 -11.45
N TYR A 111 6.19 4.15 -10.25
CA TYR A 111 5.03 3.41 -9.74
C TYR A 111 4.36 4.10 -8.57
N LEU A 112 5.13 4.61 -7.62
CA LEU A 112 4.62 5.22 -6.39
C LEU A 112 5.44 6.47 -6.04
N ASP A 113 4.81 7.42 -5.32
CA ASP A 113 5.51 8.46 -4.57
C ASP A 113 5.68 8.04 -3.10
N TYR A 114 4.81 7.17 -2.60
CA TYR A 114 4.92 6.62 -1.24
C TYR A 114 4.20 5.27 -1.10
N VAL A 115 4.65 4.51 -0.11
CA VAL A 115 4.00 3.29 0.37
C VAL A 115 3.69 3.44 1.86
N MET A 116 2.51 2.94 2.28
CA MET A 116 2.01 3.07 3.66
C MET A 116 1.53 1.72 4.20
N PRO A 117 2.44 0.77 4.53
CA PRO A 117 2.03 -0.53 5.05
C PRO A 117 1.26 -0.41 6.35
N GLN A 118 0.17 -1.17 6.47
CA GLN A 118 -0.74 -1.22 7.61
C GLN A 118 -0.16 -2.14 8.69
N ILE A 119 0.70 -1.64 9.57
CA ILE A 119 1.27 -2.41 10.69
C ILE A 119 0.34 -2.27 11.90
N TYR A 120 -0.76 -3.03 11.90
CA TYR A 120 -1.86 -2.91 12.87
C TYR A 120 -1.73 -3.88 14.05
N TRP A 121 -0.51 -4.05 14.57
CA TRP A 121 -0.15 -4.84 15.76
C TRP A 121 1.02 -4.21 16.50
N ASP A 122 1.31 -4.70 17.69
CA ASP A 122 2.36 -4.20 18.58
C ASP A 122 3.55 -5.18 18.68
N GLU A 123 4.43 -4.93 19.65
CA GLU A 123 5.61 -5.77 19.90
C GLU A 123 5.29 -7.18 20.40
N THR A 124 4.06 -7.43 20.88
CA THR A 124 3.66 -8.74 21.41
C THR A 124 3.28 -9.74 20.32
N HIS A 125 3.25 -9.31 19.06
CA HIS A 125 2.93 -10.19 17.94
C HIS A 125 4.06 -11.21 17.70
N GLU A 126 3.79 -12.50 17.95
CA GLU A 126 4.78 -13.58 18.01
C GLU A 126 5.60 -13.75 16.73
N ILE A 127 4.98 -13.59 15.55
CA ILE A 127 5.63 -13.86 14.25
C ILE A 127 6.22 -12.60 13.62
N GLN A 128 5.60 -11.46 13.85
CA GLN A 128 5.94 -10.18 13.18
C GLN A 128 5.82 -9.01 14.19
N PRO A 129 6.70 -8.94 15.23
CA PRO A 129 6.72 -7.80 16.14
C PRO A 129 6.82 -6.48 15.38
N TYR A 130 6.20 -5.42 15.92
CA TYR A 130 6.09 -4.12 15.25
C TYR A 130 7.45 -3.57 14.79
N THR A 131 8.42 -3.48 15.69
CA THR A 131 9.75 -2.91 15.37
C THR A 131 10.47 -3.71 14.29
N MET A 132 10.45 -5.04 14.37
CA MET A 132 11.04 -5.90 13.35
C MET A 132 10.37 -5.70 11.98
N THR A 133 9.04 -5.58 11.95
CA THR A 133 8.28 -5.36 10.72
C THR A 133 8.60 -4.00 10.11
N LEU A 134 8.67 -2.95 10.92
CA LEU A 134 9.06 -1.60 10.51
C LEU A 134 10.47 -1.59 9.89
N GLU A 135 11.45 -2.25 10.53
CA GLU A 135 12.82 -2.35 10.01
C GLU A 135 12.89 -3.08 8.67
N LYS A 136 12.11 -4.13 8.51
CA LYS A 136 12.01 -4.85 7.23
C LYS A 136 11.42 -3.97 6.13
N TRP A 137 10.36 -3.21 6.42
CA TRP A 137 9.80 -2.27 5.46
C TRP A 137 10.81 -1.18 5.08
N ARG A 138 11.55 -0.63 6.06
CA ARG A 138 12.59 0.37 5.76
C ARG A 138 13.69 -0.19 4.85
N ALA A 139 14.14 -1.40 5.09
CA ALA A 139 15.14 -2.05 4.25
C ALA A 139 14.60 -2.46 2.86
N PHE A 140 13.30 -2.68 2.76
CA PHE A 140 12.64 -3.12 1.53
C PHE A 140 12.41 -1.98 0.53
N VAL A 141 12.07 -0.78 1.00
CA VAL A 141 11.85 0.41 0.15
C VAL A 141 13.21 1.01 -0.20
N THR A 142 13.67 0.78 -1.44
CA THR A 142 15.02 1.18 -1.89
C THR A 142 15.02 2.24 -2.98
N GLU A 143 13.88 2.49 -3.65
CA GLU A 143 13.75 3.60 -4.59
C GLU A 143 13.78 4.94 -3.83
N PRO A 144 14.76 5.83 -4.08
CA PRO A 144 14.94 7.06 -3.28
C PRO A 144 13.78 8.05 -3.37
N THR A 145 12.96 7.98 -4.42
CA THR A 145 11.81 8.86 -4.61
C THR A 145 10.54 8.34 -3.94
N VAL A 146 10.53 7.08 -3.48
CA VAL A 146 9.42 6.46 -2.77
C VAL A 146 9.56 6.67 -1.27
N ARG A 147 8.64 7.39 -0.65
CA ARG A 147 8.59 7.59 0.79
C ARG A 147 7.91 6.43 1.50
N LEU A 148 8.39 6.11 2.70
CA LEU A 148 7.79 5.12 3.58
C LEU A 148 7.03 5.82 4.71
N TYR A 149 5.71 5.71 4.73
CA TYR A 149 4.89 6.04 5.89
C TYR A 149 4.38 4.77 6.56
N ILE A 150 4.06 4.82 7.84
CA ILE A 150 3.58 3.64 8.59
C ILE A 150 2.12 3.86 9.00
N GLY A 151 1.23 2.96 8.57
CA GLY A 151 -0.15 2.92 9.02
C GLY A 151 -0.24 2.33 10.43
N LEU A 152 -0.82 3.09 11.37
CA LEU A 152 -0.99 2.73 12.78
C LEU A 152 -2.48 2.61 13.12
N ALA A 153 -2.85 1.62 13.95
CA ALA A 153 -4.24 1.36 14.33
C ALA A 153 -4.61 2.06 15.64
N SER A 154 -4.89 3.37 15.60
CA SER A 154 -5.25 4.16 16.79
C SER A 154 -6.53 3.68 17.49
N TYR A 155 -7.39 2.96 16.80
CA TYR A 155 -8.61 2.38 17.36
C TYR A 155 -8.38 1.09 18.19
N LYS A 156 -7.18 0.52 18.12
CA LYS A 156 -6.90 -0.84 18.59
C LYS A 156 -6.04 -0.88 19.86
N PHE A 157 -5.24 0.14 20.09
CA PHE A 157 -4.24 0.17 21.14
C PHE A 157 -4.38 1.42 22.00
N ASP A 158 -3.88 1.32 23.26
CA ASP A 158 -3.81 2.44 24.19
C ASP A 158 -2.82 3.50 23.68
N ASP A 159 -3.01 4.74 24.12
CA ASP A 159 -2.21 5.90 23.71
C ASP A 159 -0.71 5.67 23.93
N SER A 160 -0.30 4.98 24.98
CA SER A 160 1.11 4.69 25.26
C SER A 160 1.76 3.80 24.20
N ILE A 161 1.04 2.84 23.66
CA ILE A 161 1.52 1.97 22.57
C ILE A 161 1.58 2.77 21.28
N ILE A 162 0.52 3.53 20.98
CA ILE A 162 0.47 4.38 19.78
C ILE A 162 1.61 5.41 19.79
N GLU A 163 1.89 6.07 20.93
CA GLU A 163 3.01 7.02 21.02
C GLU A 163 4.38 6.34 20.79
N GLN A 164 4.59 5.14 21.31
CA GLN A 164 5.82 4.38 21.04
C GLN A 164 5.94 4.03 19.55
N GLN A 165 4.84 3.61 18.91
CA GLN A 165 4.82 3.31 17.49
C GLN A 165 5.06 4.54 16.62
N LYS A 166 4.45 5.68 16.95
CA LYS A 166 4.71 6.98 16.29
C LYS A 166 6.18 7.35 16.38
N GLN A 167 6.77 7.27 17.58
CA GLN A 167 8.17 7.61 17.78
C GLN A 167 9.08 6.72 16.92
N ALA A 168 8.87 5.41 16.94
CA ALA A 168 9.63 4.47 16.11
C ALA A 168 9.46 4.74 14.60
N ALA A 169 8.25 5.09 14.15
CA ALA A 169 8.01 5.45 12.76
C ALA A 169 8.72 6.75 12.35
N LEU A 170 8.77 7.76 13.24
CA LEU A 170 9.49 9.01 12.98
C LEU A 170 11.02 8.83 12.94
N GLU A 171 11.55 7.83 13.66
CA GLU A 171 12.97 7.52 13.66
C GLU A 171 13.42 6.70 12.43
N LYS A 172 12.56 5.82 11.92
CA LYS A 172 12.94 4.81 10.93
C LYS A 172 12.24 4.92 9.57
N ALA A 173 11.22 5.78 9.47
CA ALA A 173 10.46 6.01 8.24
C ALA A 173 10.28 7.50 7.98
N ASP A 174 9.55 7.87 6.94
CA ASP A 174 9.30 9.28 6.59
C ASP A 174 8.11 9.87 7.38
N GLY A 175 7.43 9.06 8.19
CA GLY A 175 6.31 9.45 9.03
C GLY A 175 5.30 8.32 9.26
N PHE A 176 4.13 8.70 9.74
CA PHE A 176 3.05 7.75 10.02
C PHE A 176 1.67 8.30 9.64
N CYS A 177 0.68 7.42 9.59
CA CYS A 177 -0.73 7.76 9.45
C CYS A 177 -1.53 7.00 10.51
N LEU A 178 -2.44 7.70 11.19
CA LEU A 178 -3.33 7.08 12.17
C LEU A 178 -4.64 6.62 11.51
N TYR A 179 -4.94 5.38 11.59
CA TYR A 179 -6.22 4.83 11.22
C TYR A 179 -7.00 4.52 12.50
N ARG A 180 -8.09 5.25 12.82
CA ARG A 180 -8.71 6.22 11.92
C ARG A 180 -9.08 7.50 12.70
N TYR A 181 -9.54 8.52 11.99
CA TYR A 181 -9.85 9.86 12.50
C TYR A 181 -10.73 9.88 13.76
N ASP A 182 -11.73 9.00 13.88
CA ASP A 182 -12.64 8.93 15.04
C ASP A 182 -11.93 8.53 16.35
N TYR A 183 -10.64 8.19 16.32
CA TYR A 183 -9.84 7.71 17.45
C TYR A 183 -8.52 8.50 17.60
N ILE A 184 -8.56 9.78 17.26
CA ILE A 184 -7.43 10.70 17.37
C ILE A 184 -7.74 11.79 18.38
#